data_e6246b6b4110f959d2278424af538569
#
_entry.id   e6246b6b4110f959d2278424af538569
#
_cell.length_a   1.000
_cell.length_b   1.000
_cell.length_c   1.000
_cell.angle_alpha   90.00
_cell.angle_beta   90.00
_cell.angle_gamma   90.00
#
_symmetry.space_group_name_H-M   'P 1'
#
loop_
_entity.id
_entity.type
_entity.pdbx_description
1 polymer ?
#
loop_
_entity_poly.entity_id
_entity_poly.type
_entity_poly.pdbx_seq_one_letter_code
_entity_poly.pdbx_strand_id
1 'polypeptide(L)'
;MFARRLLCSAMIAAGLAAAAHADARDLMVVGFGGGFQDNARKHLFQGYTRANGAAVKDDVYNGEMAKIVAMVKARDVTWDVVMVEAPELVRGCEDGTFEKLDWNVINRSKFVGGGTVACGAGAVGWGVTLFYDQKRIADGPKNYAELWDTKKFPGKRSFRYTPKTTLEIALMADGVPFHDVYKVLATKAGQDRAFTALDRIKGDIVWWRSGAQPLQFVASGEVAYAVGFVGRTARAAGEGAAYPLLWPTLLYSFDYWAVVKGSPNTAEAMKLINYMTEPAPLLALAQDWAVSPATKAVADDPAVRARNPGMVANHAEVGLSISTEFWVEYGEDLEKRFNAWAAR
;
A
#
# COMPACT_ATOMS: atom_id res chain seq x y z
N MET A 1 -57.28 -28.31 -68.42
CA MET A 1 -56.33 -27.19 -68.47
C MET A 1 -55.90 -26.89 -67.07
N PHE A 2 -54.68 -27.24 -66.69
CA PHE A 2 -54.22 -27.39 -65.34
C PHE A 2 -53.46 -26.13 -64.86
N ALA A 3 -53.92 -25.52 -63.74
CA ALA A 3 -53.22 -24.47 -63.08
C ALA A 3 -52.39 -25.08 -61.93
N ARG A 4 -51.07 -25.00 -62.03
CA ARG A 4 -50.11 -25.38 -60.96
C ARG A 4 -49.96 -24.22 -59.98
N ARG A 5 -50.33 -24.46 -58.75
CA ARG A 5 -50.03 -23.58 -57.65
C ARG A 5 -48.61 -23.90 -57.10
N LEU A 6 -47.70 -22.90 -57.11
CA LEU A 6 -46.41 -22.93 -56.43
C LEU A 6 -46.58 -22.43 -55.00
N LEU A 7 -46.37 -23.28 -54.02
CA LEU A 7 -46.22 -22.92 -52.61
C LEU A 7 -44.75 -22.55 -52.37
N CYS A 8 -44.48 -21.28 -52.07
CA CYS A 8 -43.21 -20.83 -51.54
C CYS A 8 -43.23 -21.05 -50.03
N SER A 9 -42.45 -22.04 -49.53
CA SER A 9 -42.18 -22.21 -48.11
C SER A 9 -41.04 -21.28 -47.70
N ALA A 10 -41.34 -20.22 -46.93
CA ALA A 10 -40.34 -19.37 -46.29
C ALA A 10 -39.85 -20.05 -45.01
N MET A 11 -38.64 -20.60 -45.03
CA MET A 11 -37.94 -21.00 -43.79
C MET A 11 -37.39 -19.78 -43.09
N ILE A 12 -37.98 -19.43 -41.93
CA ILE A 12 -37.43 -18.48 -41.01
C ILE A 12 -36.34 -19.21 -40.22
N ALA A 13 -35.08 -18.95 -40.53
CA ALA A 13 -33.95 -19.38 -39.73
C ALA A 13 -33.86 -18.42 -38.50
N ALA A 14 -34.38 -18.88 -37.38
CA ALA A 14 -34.13 -18.22 -36.07
C ALA A 14 -32.69 -18.52 -35.66
N GLY A 15 -31.78 -17.59 -35.96
CA GLY A 15 -30.43 -17.61 -35.43
C GLY A 15 -30.45 -17.33 -33.94
N LEU A 16 -30.33 -18.35 -33.09
CA LEU A 16 -29.95 -18.17 -31.70
C LEU A 16 -28.51 -17.64 -31.68
N ALA A 17 -28.37 -16.33 -31.46
CA ALA A 17 -27.12 -15.75 -31.00
C ALA A 17 -26.89 -16.26 -29.58
N ALA A 18 -26.21 -17.38 -29.43
CA ALA A 18 -25.60 -17.77 -28.16
C ALA A 18 -24.55 -16.68 -27.84
N ALA A 19 -24.89 -15.76 -26.97
CA ALA A 19 -23.91 -14.91 -26.33
C ALA A 19 -22.94 -15.87 -25.61
N ALA A 20 -21.77 -16.08 -26.17
CA ALA A 20 -20.68 -16.74 -25.49
C ALA A 20 -20.37 -15.88 -24.26
N HIS A 21 -20.91 -16.26 -23.11
CA HIS A 21 -20.35 -15.86 -21.85
C HIS A 21 -18.97 -16.49 -21.85
N ALA A 22 -17.95 -15.72 -22.21
CA ALA A 22 -16.59 -16.08 -21.88
C ALA A 22 -16.61 -16.34 -20.37
N ASP A 23 -16.37 -17.58 -19.94
CA ASP A 23 -16.19 -17.90 -18.54
C ASP A 23 -15.14 -16.93 -18.00
N ALA A 24 -15.60 -15.94 -17.26
CA ALA A 24 -14.70 -14.96 -16.66
C ALA A 24 -13.79 -15.75 -15.73
N ARG A 25 -12.47 -15.67 -15.96
CA ARG A 25 -11.51 -16.30 -15.05
C ARG A 25 -11.73 -15.78 -13.63
N ASP A 26 -11.25 -16.54 -12.65
CA ASP A 26 -11.27 -16.10 -11.26
C ASP A 26 -10.70 -14.68 -11.08
N LEU A 27 -11.28 -13.93 -10.18
CA LEU A 27 -10.74 -12.61 -9.80
C LEU A 27 -9.32 -12.76 -9.25
N MET A 28 -8.41 -11.91 -9.71
CA MET A 28 -7.05 -11.84 -9.21
C MET A 28 -6.83 -10.54 -8.42
N VAL A 29 -6.53 -10.68 -7.12
CA VAL A 29 -6.16 -9.56 -6.23
C VAL A 29 -4.67 -9.61 -5.98
N VAL A 30 -3.97 -8.48 -6.12
CA VAL A 30 -2.52 -8.42 -5.89
C VAL A 30 -2.19 -7.38 -4.84
N GLY A 31 -1.41 -7.77 -3.86
CA GLY A 31 -1.02 -6.91 -2.73
C GLY A 31 0.44 -7.08 -2.36
N PHE A 32 0.83 -6.51 -1.20
CA PHE A 32 2.22 -6.49 -0.74
C PHE A 32 2.62 -7.71 0.11
N GLY A 33 1.78 -8.75 0.14
CA GLY A 33 2.09 -10.00 0.81
C GLY A 33 2.14 -9.93 2.34
N GLY A 34 2.65 -11.02 2.92
CA GLY A 34 2.84 -11.17 4.37
C GLY A 34 1.54 -11.25 5.15
N GLY A 35 1.65 -11.13 6.49
CA GLY A 35 0.52 -11.38 7.38
C GLY A 35 -0.73 -10.52 7.11
N PHE A 36 -0.59 -9.30 6.59
CA PHE A 36 -1.75 -8.53 6.16
C PHE A 36 -2.52 -9.26 5.05
N GLN A 37 -1.82 -9.69 3.98
CA GLN A 37 -2.48 -10.36 2.86
C GLN A 37 -3.02 -11.74 3.24
N ASP A 38 -2.36 -12.48 4.14
CA ASP A 38 -2.86 -13.76 4.64
C ASP A 38 -4.20 -13.57 5.38
N ASN A 39 -4.31 -12.53 6.20
CA ASN A 39 -5.56 -12.17 6.87
C ASN A 39 -6.60 -11.58 5.91
N ALA A 40 -6.19 -10.79 4.92
CA ALA A 40 -7.07 -10.30 3.87
C ALA A 40 -7.64 -11.47 3.04
N ARG A 41 -6.82 -12.47 2.71
CA ARG A 41 -7.28 -13.71 2.05
C ARG A 41 -8.37 -14.39 2.85
N LYS A 42 -8.16 -14.57 4.15
CA LYS A 42 -9.12 -15.23 5.06
C LYS A 42 -10.44 -14.46 5.19
N HIS A 43 -10.37 -13.17 5.45
CA HIS A 43 -11.54 -12.36 5.83
C HIS A 43 -12.20 -11.63 4.66
N LEU A 44 -11.39 -11.11 3.73
CA LEU A 44 -11.88 -10.31 2.61
C LEU A 44 -12.12 -11.18 1.37
N PHE A 45 -11.10 -11.88 0.86
CA PHE A 45 -11.19 -12.60 -0.43
C PHE A 45 -12.07 -13.84 -0.31
N GLN A 46 -11.77 -14.75 0.60
CA GLN A 46 -12.59 -15.93 0.84
C GLN A 46 -13.97 -15.55 1.41
N GLY A 47 -14.05 -14.44 2.16
CA GLY A 47 -15.32 -13.88 2.63
C GLY A 47 -16.22 -13.50 1.47
N TYR A 48 -15.67 -12.80 0.47
CA TYR A 48 -16.37 -12.44 -0.76
C TYR A 48 -16.83 -13.68 -1.54
N THR A 49 -15.94 -14.65 -1.73
CA THR A 49 -16.29 -15.92 -2.40
C THR A 49 -17.47 -16.61 -1.73
N ARG A 50 -17.48 -16.69 -0.39
CA ARG A 50 -18.59 -17.29 0.36
C ARG A 50 -19.91 -16.52 0.21
N ALA A 51 -19.84 -15.20 0.14
CA ALA A 51 -21.03 -14.33 0.08
C ALA A 51 -21.61 -14.21 -1.34
N ASN A 52 -20.76 -14.24 -2.37
CA ASN A 52 -21.14 -13.89 -3.75
C ASN A 52 -20.89 -15.01 -4.77
N GLY A 53 -20.22 -16.10 -4.39
CA GLY A 53 -19.94 -17.24 -5.27
C GLY A 53 -18.75 -17.04 -6.23
N ALA A 54 -18.26 -15.81 -6.43
CA ALA A 54 -17.14 -15.53 -7.32
C ALA A 54 -15.81 -15.92 -6.66
N ALA A 55 -15.01 -16.74 -7.31
CA ALA A 55 -13.71 -17.16 -6.82
C ALA A 55 -12.70 -16.02 -6.88
N VAL A 56 -11.96 -15.82 -5.79
CA VAL A 56 -10.90 -14.82 -5.68
C VAL A 56 -9.58 -15.52 -5.40
N LYS A 57 -8.61 -15.33 -6.30
CA LYS A 57 -7.20 -15.70 -6.14
C LYS A 57 -6.38 -14.48 -5.79
N ASP A 58 -5.21 -14.67 -5.22
CA ASP A 58 -4.32 -13.57 -4.90
C ASP A 58 -2.86 -13.88 -5.26
N ASP A 59 -2.10 -12.82 -5.53
CA ASP A 59 -0.67 -12.84 -5.84
C ASP A 59 0.01 -11.67 -5.09
N VAL A 60 1.34 -11.63 -5.13
CA VAL A 60 2.17 -10.67 -4.39
C VAL A 60 3.08 -9.90 -5.33
N TYR A 61 3.24 -8.60 -5.08
CA TYR A 61 4.23 -7.76 -5.73
C TYR A 61 4.84 -6.77 -4.70
N ASN A 62 5.90 -6.04 -5.09
CA ASN A 62 6.54 -5.06 -4.19
C ASN A 62 6.30 -3.60 -4.62
N GLY A 63 5.23 -3.34 -5.38
CA GLY A 63 4.88 -2.00 -5.86
C GLY A 63 5.46 -1.64 -7.23
N GLU A 64 5.95 -2.64 -8.01
CA GLU A 64 6.52 -2.41 -9.34
C GLU A 64 5.42 -2.02 -10.35
N MET A 65 5.20 -0.72 -10.54
CA MET A 65 4.21 -0.20 -11.48
C MET A 65 4.48 -0.61 -12.94
N ALA A 66 5.74 -0.84 -13.30
CA ALA A 66 6.12 -1.21 -14.66
C ALA A 66 5.41 -2.48 -15.17
N LYS A 67 5.19 -3.47 -14.29
CA LYS A 67 4.47 -4.70 -14.63
C LYS A 67 3.00 -4.42 -14.95
N ILE A 68 2.34 -3.57 -14.17
CA ILE A 68 0.93 -3.18 -14.39
C ILE A 68 0.81 -2.40 -15.71
N VAL A 69 1.67 -1.43 -15.92
CA VAL A 69 1.72 -0.63 -17.16
C VAL A 69 1.95 -1.52 -18.38
N ALA A 70 2.82 -2.53 -18.28
CA ALA A 70 3.10 -3.47 -19.37
C ALA A 70 1.85 -4.30 -19.73
N MET A 71 1.12 -4.82 -18.74
CA MET A 71 -0.13 -5.57 -18.96
C MET A 71 -1.20 -4.71 -19.66
N VAL A 72 -1.37 -3.47 -19.22
CA VAL A 72 -2.34 -2.53 -19.82
C VAL A 72 -1.96 -2.21 -21.27
N LYS A 73 -0.69 -1.91 -21.55
CA LYS A 73 -0.20 -1.63 -22.90
C LYS A 73 -0.32 -2.82 -23.83
N ALA A 74 -0.06 -4.03 -23.32
CA ALA A 74 -0.19 -5.28 -24.09
C ALA A 74 -1.67 -5.68 -24.30
N ARG A 75 -2.62 -5.07 -23.57
CA ARG A 75 -4.03 -5.49 -23.51
C ARG A 75 -4.19 -6.95 -23.07
N ASP A 76 -3.28 -7.39 -22.22
CA ASP A 76 -3.26 -8.74 -21.62
C ASP A 76 -3.22 -8.57 -20.09
N VAL A 77 -4.38 -8.21 -19.52
CA VAL A 77 -4.52 -7.88 -18.12
C VAL A 77 -4.89 -9.12 -17.33
N THR A 78 -3.95 -9.62 -16.55
CA THR A 78 -4.11 -10.81 -15.70
C THR A 78 -4.41 -10.45 -14.23
N TRP A 79 -4.22 -9.21 -13.81
CA TRP A 79 -4.53 -8.70 -12.48
C TRP A 79 -5.80 -7.84 -12.54
N ASP A 80 -6.74 -8.04 -11.62
CA ASP A 80 -8.00 -7.31 -11.61
C ASP A 80 -8.00 -6.17 -10.59
N VAL A 81 -7.66 -6.50 -9.35
CA VAL A 81 -7.56 -5.54 -8.24
C VAL A 81 -6.13 -5.53 -7.73
N VAL A 82 -5.58 -4.35 -7.54
CA VAL A 82 -4.24 -4.19 -6.98
C VAL A 82 -4.27 -3.24 -5.79
N MET A 83 -3.44 -3.53 -4.77
CA MET A 83 -3.16 -2.60 -3.70
C MET A 83 -2.03 -1.68 -4.12
N VAL A 84 -2.23 -0.36 -4.07
CA VAL A 84 -1.29 0.65 -4.60
C VAL A 84 -1.08 1.75 -3.57
N GLU A 85 0.16 2.23 -3.43
CA GLU A 85 0.46 3.41 -2.63
C GLU A 85 -0.10 4.68 -3.29
N ALA A 86 -0.42 5.72 -2.51
CA ALA A 86 -1.13 6.91 -2.97
C ALA A 86 -0.50 7.64 -4.17
N PRO A 87 0.81 7.93 -4.23
CA PRO A 87 1.39 8.65 -5.37
C PRO A 87 1.34 7.85 -6.68
N GLU A 88 1.61 6.54 -6.58
CA GLU A 88 1.57 5.61 -7.72
C GLU A 88 0.15 5.46 -8.27
N LEU A 89 -0.84 5.45 -7.36
CA LEU A 89 -2.24 5.42 -7.74
C LEU A 89 -2.65 6.68 -8.50
N VAL A 90 -2.31 7.87 -7.99
CA VAL A 90 -2.70 9.14 -8.61
C VAL A 90 -2.09 9.25 -10.01
N ARG A 91 -0.80 9.01 -10.15
CA ARG A 91 -0.13 8.99 -11.48
C ARG A 91 -0.73 7.95 -12.40
N GLY A 92 -0.90 6.71 -11.93
CA GLY A 92 -1.49 5.65 -12.76
C GLY A 92 -2.95 5.91 -13.15
N CYS A 93 -3.70 6.69 -12.37
CA CYS A 93 -5.04 7.15 -12.71
C CYS A 93 -5.00 8.19 -13.85
N GLU A 94 -4.08 9.15 -13.79
CA GLU A 94 -3.87 10.17 -14.82
C GLU A 94 -3.36 9.55 -16.14
N ASP A 95 -2.46 8.59 -16.05
CA ASP A 95 -1.89 7.86 -17.18
C ASP A 95 -2.84 6.80 -17.79
N GLY A 96 -4.01 6.59 -17.18
CA GLY A 96 -4.98 5.58 -17.64
C GLY A 96 -4.55 4.13 -17.37
N THR A 97 -3.70 3.89 -16.38
CA THR A 97 -3.31 2.54 -15.91
C THR A 97 -4.40 1.89 -15.06
N PHE A 98 -5.22 2.71 -14.39
CA PHE A 98 -6.32 2.26 -13.54
C PHE A 98 -7.68 2.73 -14.05
N GLU A 99 -8.72 1.94 -13.77
CA GLU A 99 -10.10 2.34 -14.02
C GLU A 99 -10.54 3.40 -13.00
N LYS A 100 -11.36 4.36 -13.44
CA LYS A 100 -12.11 5.19 -12.50
C LYS A 100 -13.13 4.31 -11.77
N LEU A 101 -13.19 4.45 -10.45
CA LEU A 101 -14.12 3.66 -9.65
C LEU A 101 -15.58 4.12 -9.85
N ASP A 102 -16.48 3.16 -9.92
CA ASP A 102 -17.93 3.44 -9.93
C ASP A 102 -18.43 3.63 -8.49
N TRP A 103 -18.61 4.88 -8.10
CA TRP A 103 -19.09 5.26 -6.78
C TRP A 103 -20.60 5.05 -6.59
N ASN A 104 -21.33 4.54 -7.59
CA ASN A 104 -22.68 4.02 -7.40
C ASN A 104 -22.65 2.57 -6.91
N VAL A 105 -21.60 1.82 -7.23
CA VAL A 105 -21.34 0.45 -6.74
C VAL A 105 -20.62 0.49 -5.40
N ILE A 106 -19.62 1.36 -5.26
CA ILE A 106 -18.82 1.50 -4.04
C ILE A 106 -19.36 2.67 -3.23
N ASN A 107 -19.86 2.41 -2.02
CA ASN A 107 -20.39 3.48 -1.17
C ASN A 107 -19.27 4.40 -0.67
N ARG A 108 -19.16 5.58 -1.29
CA ARG A 108 -18.13 6.58 -0.98
C ARG A 108 -18.21 7.13 0.44
N SER A 109 -19.41 7.22 1.04
CA SER A 109 -19.63 7.89 2.33
C SER A 109 -19.00 7.15 3.52
N LYS A 110 -18.70 5.87 3.36
CA LYS A 110 -18.13 5.04 4.43
C LYS A 110 -16.65 5.31 4.72
N PHE A 111 -15.92 5.99 3.82
CA PHE A 111 -14.47 6.21 3.98
C PHE A 111 -14.14 7.41 4.87
N VAL A 112 -12.99 7.33 5.55
CA VAL A 112 -12.37 8.47 6.26
C VAL A 112 -11.90 9.53 5.26
N GLY A 113 -11.54 10.72 5.75
CA GLY A 113 -10.91 11.74 4.91
C GLY A 113 -9.64 11.20 4.24
N GLY A 114 -9.48 11.44 2.95
CA GLY A 114 -8.39 10.89 2.13
C GLY A 114 -8.60 9.44 1.67
N GLY A 115 -9.59 8.70 2.19
CA GLY A 115 -9.84 7.30 1.82
C GLY A 115 -10.48 7.10 0.43
N THR A 116 -10.66 8.16 -0.36
CA THR A 116 -11.23 8.04 -1.72
C THR A 116 -10.56 8.98 -2.71
N VAL A 117 -10.09 8.42 -3.81
CA VAL A 117 -9.60 9.16 -4.99
C VAL A 117 -10.26 8.62 -6.25
N ALA A 118 -10.11 9.28 -7.39
CA ALA A 118 -10.86 8.93 -8.61
C ALA A 118 -10.77 7.44 -9.00
N CYS A 119 -9.58 6.84 -8.90
CA CYS A 119 -9.31 5.46 -9.29
C CYS A 119 -9.05 4.53 -8.10
N GLY A 120 -9.26 4.97 -6.87
CA GLY A 120 -8.91 4.16 -5.69
C GLY A 120 -9.85 4.33 -4.50
N ALA A 121 -10.10 3.22 -3.84
CA ALA A 121 -10.79 3.12 -2.56
C ALA A 121 -9.80 2.74 -1.47
N GLY A 122 -9.73 3.50 -0.39
CA GLY A 122 -8.77 3.28 0.69
C GLY A 122 -8.85 1.87 1.26
N ALA A 123 -7.71 1.21 1.29
CA ALA A 123 -7.55 -0.12 1.83
C ALA A 123 -7.16 -0.06 3.30
N VAL A 124 -5.95 0.44 3.56
CA VAL A 124 -5.39 0.54 4.92
C VAL A 124 -4.48 1.75 5.04
N GLY A 125 -4.43 2.36 6.22
CA GLY A 125 -3.34 3.26 6.60
C GLY A 125 -2.13 2.45 7.03
N TRP A 126 -0.96 2.85 6.59
CA TRP A 126 0.32 2.26 6.99
C TRP A 126 1.29 3.33 7.48
N GLY A 127 2.26 2.90 8.24
CA GLY A 127 3.31 3.80 8.69
C GLY A 127 4.61 3.07 8.93
N VAL A 128 5.69 3.81 8.97
CA VAL A 128 7.01 3.35 9.41
C VAL A 128 7.46 4.13 10.63
N THR A 129 8.14 3.44 11.54
CA THR A 129 8.79 4.03 12.71
C THR A 129 10.18 3.45 12.90
N LEU A 130 11.01 4.17 13.62
CA LEU A 130 12.26 3.65 14.15
C LEU A 130 11.97 2.61 15.23
N PHE A 131 12.69 1.49 15.20
CA PHE A 131 12.69 0.48 16.25
C PHE A 131 14.06 -0.21 16.38
N TYR A 132 14.25 -0.91 17.48
CA TYR A 132 15.45 -1.70 17.80
C TYR A 132 15.11 -2.77 18.85
N ASP A 133 16.02 -3.69 19.12
CA ASP A 133 15.80 -4.71 20.16
C ASP A 133 16.26 -4.17 21.54
N GLN A 134 15.31 -3.85 22.43
CA GLN A 134 15.57 -3.37 23.78
C GLN A 134 16.27 -4.40 24.68
N LYS A 135 16.25 -5.70 24.33
CA LYS A 135 17.04 -6.73 25.04
C LYS A 135 18.53 -6.60 24.76
N ARG A 136 18.90 -6.02 23.61
CA ARG A 136 20.30 -5.79 23.21
C ARG A 136 20.75 -4.35 23.45
N ILE A 137 19.84 -3.39 23.29
CA ILE A 137 20.11 -1.96 23.39
C ILE A 137 19.10 -1.36 24.36
N ALA A 138 19.48 -1.23 25.64
CA ALA A 138 18.56 -0.76 26.69
C ALA A 138 18.08 0.67 26.46
N ASP A 139 18.96 1.56 25.97
CA ASP A 139 18.64 2.97 25.67
C ASP A 139 19.12 3.35 24.26
N GLY A 140 18.27 3.10 23.28
CA GLY A 140 18.50 3.46 21.89
C GLY A 140 17.97 4.85 21.53
N PRO A 141 18.20 5.31 20.27
CA PRO A 141 17.77 6.62 19.79
C PRO A 141 16.24 6.77 19.87
N LYS A 142 15.77 7.97 20.24
CA LYS A 142 14.35 8.30 20.42
C LYS A 142 13.75 9.05 19.22
N ASN A 143 14.60 9.56 18.35
CA ASN A 143 14.23 10.33 17.16
C ASN A 143 15.27 10.16 16.05
N TYR A 144 15.03 10.72 14.88
CA TYR A 144 15.94 10.59 13.76
C TYR A 144 17.24 11.38 13.91
N ALA A 145 17.23 12.51 14.62
CA ALA A 145 18.47 13.26 14.89
C ALA A 145 19.44 12.43 15.74
N GLU A 146 18.92 11.74 16.75
CA GLU A 146 19.74 10.81 17.56
C GLU A 146 20.19 9.59 16.74
N LEU A 147 19.35 9.06 15.85
CA LEU A 147 19.73 7.94 14.96
C LEU A 147 20.92 8.30 14.06
N TRP A 148 21.12 9.58 13.72
CA TRP A 148 22.25 10.07 12.94
C TRP A 148 23.53 10.26 13.76
N ASP A 149 23.45 10.29 15.08
CA ASP A 149 24.64 10.31 15.96
C ASP A 149 25.25 8.90 16.07
N THR A 150 26.08 8.54 15.10
CA THR A 150 26.72 7.21 15.03
C THR A 150 27.76 6.99 16.12
N LYS A 151 28.20 8.04 16.81
CA LYS A 151 29.12 7.94 17.97
C LYS A 151 28.36 7.56 19.22
N LYS A 152 27.24 8.22 19.49
CA LYS A 152 26.38 7.92 20.66
C LYS A 152 25.60 6.61 20.44
N PHE A 153 25.15 6.36 19.22
CA PHE A 153 24.37 5.20 18.84
C PHE A 153 25.08 4.41 17.72
N PRO A 154 26.13 3.66 18.06
CA PRO A 154 26.92 2.90 17.08
C PRO A 154 26.14 1.72 16.48
N GLY A 155 26.62 1.23 15.35
CA GLY A 155 26.03 0.08 14.63
C GLY A 155 25.31 0.49 13.35
N LYS A 156 24.99 -0.51 12.53
CA LYS A 156 24.28 -0.29 11.26
C LYS A 156 22.82 0.04 11.49
N ARG A 157 22.23 0.78 10.55
CA ARG A 157 20.82 1.15 10.52
C ARG A 157 20.18 0.78 9.20
N SER A 158 18.92 0.39 9.24
CA SER A 158 18.22 -0.11 8.06
C SER A 158 17.10 0.81 7.64
N PHE A 159 17.05 1.11 6.31
CA PHE A 159 16.01 1.92 5.67
C PHE A 159 15.47 1.22 4.42
N ARG A 160 14.28 1.63 3.98
CA ARG A 160 13.72 1.18 2.72
C ARG A 160 14.55 1.71 1.54
N TYR A 161 14.82 0.86 0.55
CA TYR A 161 15.52 1.29 -0.67
C TYR A 161 14.57 2.07 -1.59
N THR A 162 14.30 3.30 -1.22
CA THR A 162 13.46 4.25 -1.96
C THR A 162 13.74 5.67 -1.45
N PRO A 163 13.65 6.72 -2.28
CA PRO A 163 13.71 8.09 -1.80
C PRO A 163 12.54 8.44 -0.88
N LYS A 164 11.34 7.91 -1.16
CA LYS A 164 10.12 8.09 -0.36
C LYS A 164 10.32 7.48 1.03
N THR A 165 10.01 8.23 2.07
CA THR A 165 10.35 8.04 3.48
C THR A 165 11.81 8.34 3.83
N THR A 166 12.77 7.99 2.98
CA THR A 166 14.20 8.13 3.28
C THR A 166 14.67 9.59 3.25
N LEU A 167 14.20 10.40 2.29
CA LEU A 167 14.55 11.83 2.22
C LEU A 167 13.86 12.65 3.29
N GLU A 168 12.63 12.32 3.64
CA GLU A 168 11.91 12.92 4.77
C GLU A 168 12.67 12.66 6.09
N ILE A 169 13.03 11.41 6.34
CA ILE A 169 13.79 11.00 7.52
C ILE A 169 15.14 11.73 7.59
N ALA A 170 15.83 11.85 6.45
CA ALA A 170 17.10 12.55 6.38
C ALA A 170 16.99 14.03 6.75
N LEU A 171 15.94 14.74 6.31
CA LEU A 171 15.69 16.11 6.70
C LEU A 171 15.30 16.24 8.17
N MET A 172 14.45 15.34 8.68
CA MET A 172 14.09 15.32 10.09
C MET A 172 15.33 15.06 10.97
N ALA A 173 16.23 14.18 10.54
CA ALA A 173 17.51 13.92 11.19
C ALA A 173 18.44 15.13 11.17
N ASP A 174 18.35 15.96 10.13
CA ASP A 174 19.10 17.21 9.98
C ASP A 174 18.40 18.43 10.62
N GLY A 175 17.41 18.19 11.47
CA GLY A 175 16.75 19.20 12.29
C GLY A 175 15.62 19.96 11.61
N VAL A 176 15.11 19.51 10.46
CA VAL A 176 13.92 20.09 9.84
C VAL A 176 12.69 19.60 10.61
N PRO A 177 11.84 20.51 11.14
CA PRO A 177 10.58 20.12 11.76
C PRO A 177 9.68 19.36 10.79
N PHE A 178 8.94 18.34 11.28
CA PHE A 178 8.16 17.46 10.39
C PHE A 178 7.15 18.21 9.51
N HIS A 179 6.55 19.30 10.01
CA HIS A 179 5.60 20.13 9.26
C HIS A 179 6.23 21.00 8.15
N ASP A 180 7.56 21.16 8.14
CA ASP A 180 8.30 21.90 7.11
C ASP A 180 9.00 20.99 6.09
N VAL A 181 9.00 19.67 6.31
CA VAL A 181 9.76 18.71 5.49
C VAL A 181 9.45 18.86 4.00
N TYR A 182 8.19 18.86 3.60
CA TYR A 182 7.82 18.97 2.19
C TYR A 182 8.06 20.36 1.60
N LYS A 183 7.93 21.42 2.41
CA LYS A 183 8.32 22.78 1.99
C LYS A 183 9.82 22.87 1.67
N VAL A 184 10.64 22.19 2.45
CA VAL A 184 12.08 22.10 2.20
C VAL A 184 12.39 21.21 1.00
N LEU A 185 11.82 19.98 0.95
CA LEU A 185 12.02 19.03 -0.15
C LEU A 185 11.56 19.56 -1.52
N ALA A 186 10.57 20.44 -1.59
CA ALA A 186 10.12 21.06 -2.83
C ALA A 186 11.19 21.96 -3.49
N THR A 187 12.29 22.25 -2.78
CA THR A 187 13.38 23.05 -3.29
C THR A 187 14.60 22.21 -3.66
N LYS A 188 15.33 22.59 -4.71
CA LYS A 188 16.60 21.91 -5.05
C LYS A 188 17.59 21.92 -3.87
N ALA A 189 17.71 23.04 -3.17
CA ALA A 189 18.60 23.16 -2.00
C ALA A 189 18.18 22.19 -0.88
N GLY A 190 16.89 22.04 -0.63
CA GLY A 190 16.37 21.09 0.36
C GLY A 190 16.59 19.63 -0.03
N GLN A 191 16.43 19.30 -1.30
CA GLN A 191 16.79 17.97 -1.81
C GLN A 191 18.29 17.70 -1.64
N ASP A 192 19.16 18.66 -2.01
CA ASP A 192 20.60 18.54 -1.84
C ASP A 192 20.96 18.35 -0.34
N ARG A 193 20.29 19.08 0.54
CA ARG A 193 20.44 18.94 2.01
C ARG A 193 20.06 17.53 2.49
N ALA A 194 18.96 16.94 2.00
CA ALA A 194 18.56 15.58 2.36
C ALA A 194 19.63 14.53 1.95
N PHE A 195 20.14 14.62 0.72
CA PHE A 195 21.21 13.73 0.27
C PHE A 195 22.52 13.94 1.04
N THR A 196 22.89 15.18 1.37
CA THR A 196 24.05 15.49 2.21
C THR A 196 23.89 14.88 3.63
N ALA A 197 22.68 14.91 4.18
CA ALA A 197 22.39 14.26 5.45
C ALA A 197 22.58 12.75 5.37
N LEU A 198 22.13 12.11 4.28
CA LEU A 198 22.32 10.68 4.03
C LEU A 198 23.78 10.31 3.84
N ASP A 199 24.59 11.15 3.19
CA ASP A 199 26.03 10.91 3.00
C ASP A 199 26.78 10.72 4.33
N ARG A 200 26.32 11.36 5.40
CA ARG A 200 26.94 11.25 6.74
C ARG A 200 26.87 9.84 7.34
N ILE A 201 25.87 9.05 6.95
CA ILE A 201 25.63 7.71 7.50
C ILE A 201 25.63 6.62 6.43
N LYS A 202 25.95 6.95 5.18
CA LYS A 202 25.82 6.05 4.02
C LYS A 202 26.52 4.71 4.21
N GLY A 203 27.71 4.72 4.81
CA GLY A 203 28.49 3.49 5.09
C GLY A 203 27.87 2.58 6.14
N ASP A 204 26.94 3.10 6.93
CA ASP A 204 26.26 2.36 8.00
C ASP A 204 24.83 1.93 7.60
N ILE A 205 24.41 2.19 6.37
CA ILE A 205 23.06 1.84 5.92
C ILE A 205 23.01 0.43 5.37
N VAL A 206 22.03 -0.34 5.82
CA VAL A 206 21.61 -1.62 5.22
C VAL A 206 20.21 -1.42 4.62
N TRP A 207 20.11 -1.58 3.32
CA TRP A 207 18.87 -1.36 2.59
C TRP A 207 17.96 -2.57 2.61
N TRP A 208 16.66 -2.34 2.84
CA TRP A 208 15.64 -3.36 2.67
C TRP A 208 14.70 -3.05 1.50
N ARG A 209 14.18 -4.11 0.88
CA ARG A 209 13.22 -4.04 -0.24
C ARG A 209 11.91 -4.75 0.09
N SER A 210 11.95 -5.76 0.97
CA SER A 210 10.76 -6.46 1.46
C SER A 210 10.46 -6.02 2.90
N GLY A 211 9.17 -5.79 3.21
CA GLY A 211 8.75 -5.33 4.54
C GLY A 211 9.02 -6.30 5.69
N ALA A 212 9.45 -7.53 5.43
CA ALA A 212 9.89 -8.48 6.46
C ALA A 212 11.36 -8.29 6.86
N GLN A 213 12.20 -7.76 5.96
CA GLN A 213 13.65 -7.65 6.16
C GLN A 213 14.07 -6.81 7.37
N PRO A 214 13.46 -5.64 7.69
CA PRO A 214 13.87 -4.86 8.86
C PRO A 214 13.83 -5.66 10.17
N LEU A 215 12.76 -6.45 10.35
CA LEU A 215 12.62 -7.31 11.54
C LEU A 215 13.67 -8.42 11.56
N GLN A 216 13.96 -9.04 10.41
CA GLN A 216 14.98 -10.07 10.28
C GLN A 216 16.38 -9.52 10.60
N PHE A 217 16.73 -8.33 10.09
CA PHE A 217 18.02 -7.68 10.33
C PHE A 217 18.22 -7.33 11.80
N VAL A 218 17.17 -6.80 12.49
CA VAL A 218 17.25 -6.52 13.93
C VAL A 218 17.33 -7.82 14.73
N ALA A 219 16.51 -8.83 14.40
CA ALA A 219 16.50 -10.11 15.10
C ALA A 219 17.84 -10.84 14.99
N SER A 220 18.48 -10.85 13.82
CA SER A 220 19.81 -11.44 13.60
C SER A 220 20.95 -10.62 14.21
N GLY A 221 20.73 -9.31 14.46
CA GLY A 221 21.79 -8.38 14.87
C GLY A 221 22.62 -7.85 13.71
N GLU A 222 22.19 -8.04 12.47
CA GLU A 222 22.83 -7.43 11.29
C GLU A 222 22.77 -5.91 11.34
N VAL A 223 21.66 -5.35 11.88
CA VAL A 223 21.54 -3.93 12.18
C VAL A 223 21.19 -3.71 13.64
N ALA A 224 21.65 -2.60 14.21
CA ALA A 224 21.30 -2.15 15.55
C ALA A 224 19.91 -1.50 15.56
N TYR A 225 19.59 -0.75 14.51
CA TYR A 225 18.38 0.07 14.39
C TYR A 225 17.72 -0.14 13.03
N ALA A 226 16.40 -0.09 12.97
CA ALA A 226 15.71 -0.17 11.71
C ALA A 226 14.51 0.79 11.67
N VAL A 227 14.25 1.34 10.50
CA VAL A 227 12.96 1.93 10.18
C VAL A 227 12.12 0.87 9.46
N GLY A 228 10.98 0.52 10.04
CA GLY A 228 10.14 -0.57 9.53
C GLY A 228 8.66 -0.31 9.72
N PHE A 229 7.85 -1.12 9.06
CA PHE A 229 6.39 -0.98 9.09
C PHE A 229 5.83 -1.23 10.49
N VAL A 230 5.05 -0.25 11.00
CA VAL A 230 4.42 -0.25 12.32
C VAL A 230 3.64 -1.52 12.60
N GLY A 231 2.75 -1.95 11.69
CA GLY A 231 1.93 -3.13 11.88
C GLY A 231 2.73 -4.43 12.06
N ARG A 232 3.86 -4.55 11.33
CA ARG A 232 4.76 -5.72 11.48
C ARG A 232 5.56 -5.66 12.79
N THR A 233 6.06 -4.48 13.15
CA THR A 233 6.79 -4.27 14.40
C THR A 233 5.90 -4.47 15.62
N ALA A 234 4.67 -3.93 15.59
CA ALA A 234 3.68 -4.12 16.65
C ALA A 234 3.32 -5.59 16.84
N ARG A 235 3.15 -6.34 15.74
CA ARG A 235 2.90 -7.78 15.82
C ARG A 235 4.06 -8.52 16.44
N ALA A 236 5.29 -8.28 15.99
CA ALA A 236 6.47 -8.93 16.58
C ALA A 236 6.59 -8.62 18.08
N ALA A 237 6.28 -7.39 18.50
CA ALA A 237 6.23 -7.02 19.90
C ALA A 237 5.15 -7.79 20.66
N GLY A 238 3.96 -7.96 20.09
CA GLY A 238 2.89 -8.79 20.65
C GLY A 238 3.25 -10.29 20.76
N GLU A 239 4.16 -10.76 19.93
CA GLU A 239 4.73 -12.13 19.95
C GLU A 239 5.97 -12.24 20.87
N GLY A 240 6.31 -11.19 21.63
CA GLY A 240 7.36 -11.20 22.65
C GLY A 240 8.69 -10.59 22.24
N ALA A 241 8.80 -9.99 21.06
CA ALA A 241 9.96 -9.18 20.71
C ALA A 241 9.97 -7.87 21.51
N ALA A 242 11.12 -7.43 21.98
CA ALA A 242 11.24 -6.18 22.75
C ALA A 242 11.48 -4.98 21.81
N TYR A 243 10.56 -4.76 20.86
CA TYR A 243 10.65 -3.70 19.86
C TYR A 243 9.75 -2.53 20.24
N PRO A 244 10.31 -1.35 20.61
CA PRO A 244 9.52 -0.17 20.87
C PRO A 244 8.95 0.42 19.58
N LEU A 245 7.75 0.98 19.65
CA LEU A 245 7.20 1.83 18.60
C LEU A 245 7.46 3.29 18.98
N LEU A 246 8.35 3.94 18.25
CA LEU A 246 8.78 5.31 18.56
C LEU A 246 7.92 6.31 17.78
N TRP A 247 6.76 6.64 18.28
CA TRP A 247 5.75 7.47 17.61
C TRP A 247 6.25 8.85 17.13
N PRO A 248 7.17 9.55 17.81
CA PRO A 248 7.76 10.78 17.27
C PRO A 248 8.55 10.60 15.95
N THR A 249 8.76 9.34 15.53
CA THR A 249 9.42 9.00 14.26
C THR A 249 8.44 8.45 13.20
N LEU A 250 7.14 8.57 13.43
CA LEU A 250 6.12 8.06 12.51
C LEU A 250 6.09 8.85 11.21
N LEU A 251 6.23 8.14 10.08
CA LEU A 251 5.78 8.58 8.76
C LEU A 251 4.65 7.68 8.32
N TYR A 252 3.56 8.23 7.75
CA TYR A 252 2.39 7.43 7.40
C TYR A 252 1.72 7.87 6.11
N SER A 253 0.98 6.94 5.51
CA SER A 253 0.16 7.14 4.31
C SER A 253 -0.98 6.11 4.26
N PHE A 254 -1.74 6.12 3.15
CA PHE A 254 -2.74 5.11 2.84
C PHE A 254 -2.33 4.30 1.61
N ASP A 255 -2.69 3.03 1.62
CA ASP A 255 -2.78 2.20 0.43
C ASP A 255 -4.22 2.14 -0.05
N TYR A 256 -4.40 1.90 -1.34
CA TYR A 256 -5.70 1.89 -1.99
C TYR A 256 -5.90 0.61 -2.80
N TRP A 257 -7.13 0.16 -2.85
CA TRP A 257 -7.58 -0.80 -3.84
C TRP A 257 -7.88 -0.08 -5.15
N ALA A 258 -7.27 -0.51 -6.24
CA ALA A 258 -7.49 0.00 -7.58
C ALA A 258 -7.82 -1.13 -8.55
N VAL A 259 -8.61 -0.85 -9.58
CA VAL A 259 -8.92 -1.79 -10.67
C VAL A 259 -7.98 -1.50 -11.83
N VAL A 260 -7.29 -2.53 -12.32
CA VAL A 260 -6.37 -2.40 -13.46
C VAL A 260 -7.17 -2.16 -14.75
N LYS A 261 -6.76 -1.15 -15.51
CA LYS A 261 -7.41 -0.76 -16.77
C LYS A 261 -7.42 -1.92 -17.77
N GLY A 262 -8.62 -2.20 -18.31
CA GLY A 262 -8.80 -3.31 -19.28
C GLY A 262 -8.92 -4.69 -18.64
N SER A 263 -9.08 -4.78 -17.31
CA SER A 263 -9.45 -6.04 -16.65
C SER A 263 -10.76 -6.60 -17.25
N PRO A 264 -10.82 -7.89 -17.63
CA PRO A 264 -12.05 -8.52 -18.09
C PRO A 264 -13.10 -8.63 -16.98
N ASN A 265 -12.69 -8.52 -15.72
CA ASN A 265 -13.53 -8.65 -14.53
C ASN A 265 -13.88 -7.29 -13.87
N THR A 266 -13.78 -6.15 -14.59
CA THR A 266 -13.92 -4.80 -14.01
C THR A 266 -15.18 -4.65 -13.15
N ALA A 267 -16.35 -5.11 -13.62
CA ALA A 267 -17.60 -4.98 -12.86
C ALA A 267 -17.58 -5.79 -11.56
N GLU A 268 -17.05 -6.99 -11.59
CA GLU A 268 -16.94 -7.86 -10.40
C GLU A 268 -15.86 -7.36 -9.43
N ALA A 269 -14.77 -6.79 -9.95
CA ALA A 269 -13.72 -6.13 -9.17
C ALA A 269 -14.26 -4.94 -8.35
N MET A 270 -15.18 -4.13 -8.93
CA MET A 270 -15.85 -3.04 -8.19
C MET A 270 -16.70 -3.55 -7.04
N LYS A 271 -17.45 -4.66 -7.24
CA LYS A 271 -18.23 -5.30 -6.17
C LYS A 271 -17.32 -5.87 -5.08
N LEU A 272 -16.20 -6.50 -5.47
CA LEU A 272 -15.22 -7.01 -4.52
C LEU A 272 -14.65 -5.87 -3.67
N ILE A 273 -14.24 -4.74 -4.27
CA ILE A 273 -13.75 -3.57 -3.52
C ILE A 273 -14.83 -3.05 -2.57
N ASN A 274 -16.10 -2.97 -3.01
CA ASN A 274 -17.18 -2.57 -2.11
C ASN A 274 -17.29 -3.51 -0.90
N TYR A 275 -17.29 -4.82 -1.12
CA TYR A 275 -17.34 -5.82 -0.05
C TYR A 275 -16.14 -5.72 0.90
N MET A 276 -14.92 -5.66 0.37
CA MET A 276 -13.69 -5.58 1.15
C MET A 276 -13.62 -4.35 2.07
N THR A 277 -14.40 -3.33 1.76
CA THR A 277 -14.47 -2.07 2.50
C THR A 277 -15.74 -1.93 3.34
N GLU A 278 -16.57 -2.98 3.45
CA GLU A 278 -17.70 -3.03 4.38
C GLU A 278 -17.25 -3.25 5.83
N PRO A 279 -18.01 -2.78 6.84
CA PRO A 279 -17.63 -2.90 8.24
C PRO A 279 -17.39 -4.35 8.70
N ALA A 280 -18.28 -5.29 8.35
CA ALA A 280 -18.20 -6.66 8.86
C ALA A 280 -16.91 -7.40 8.45
N PRO A 281 -16.51 -7.48 7.17
CA PRO A 281 -15.25 -8.12 6.80
C PRO A 281 -14.01 -7.39 7.34
N LEU A 282 -14.04 -6.04 7.42
CA LEU A 282 -12.93 -5.27 7.99
C LEU A 282 -12.79 -5.42 9.51
N LEU A 283 -13.91 -5.51 10.26
CA LEU A 283 -13.88 -5.82 11.69
C LEU A 283 -13.28 -7.21 11.94
N ALA A 284 -13.65 -8.20 11.13
CA ALA A 284 -13.08 -9.54 11.22
C ALA A 284 -11.56 -9.54 10.93
N LEU A 285 -11.13 -8.78 9.92
CA LEU A 285 -9.71 -8.56 9.65
C LEU A 285 -8.98 -7.87 10.81
N ALA A 286 -9.58 -6.82 11.38
CA ALA A 286 -9.00 -6.05 12.48
C ALA A 286 -8.90 -6.84 13.81
N GLN A 287 -9.62 -7.94 13.96
CA GLN A 287 -9.48 -8.87 15.09
C GLN A 287 -8.18 -9.68 15.01
N ASP A 288 -7.79 -10.08 13.81
CA ASP A 288 -6.64 -10.96 13.59
C ASP A 288 -5.35 -10.18 13.20
N TRP A 289 -5.49 -8.96 12.76
CA TRP A 289 -4.36 -8.14 12.29
C TRP A 289 -4.51 -6.67 12.69
N ALA A 290 -3.44 -6.08 13.22
CA ALA A 290 -3.39 -4.64 13.54
C ALA A 290 -3.40 -3.82 12.24
N VAL A 291 -4.56 -3.34 11.85
CA VAL A 291 -4.77 -2.49 10.67
C VAL A 291 -5.22 -1.09 11.08
N SER A 292 -4.98 -0.12 10.20
CA SER A 292 -5.60 1.20 10.23
C SER A 292 -6.60 1.28 9.07
N PRO A 293 -7.86 0.83 9.24
CA PRO A 293 -8.81 0.78 8.14
C PRO A 293 -9.12 2.18 7.60
N ALA A 294 -9.33 2.28 6.29
CA ALA A 294 -9.70 3.53 5.66
C ALA A 294 -11.22 3.82 5.72
N THR A 295 -11.99 3.04 6.50
CA THR A 295 -13.45 3.22 6.66
C THR A 295 -13.80 3.64 8.07
N LYS A 296 -14.70 4.64 8.20
CA LYS A 296 -15.09 5.28 9.46
C LYS A 296 -15.57 4.29 10.52
N ALA A 297 -16.50 3.40 10.14
CA ALA A 297 -17.13 2.47 11.08
C ALA A 297 -16.12 1.56 11.81
N VAL A 298 -14.95 1.29 11.22
CA VAL A 298 -13.92 0.44 11.81
C VAL A 298 -12.77 1.29 12.38
N ALA A 299 -12.41 2.39 11.68
CA ALA A 299 -11.37 3.31 12.16
C ALA A 299 -11.78 4.02 13.47
N ASP A 300 -13.07 4.28 13.64
CA ASP A 300 -13.60 4.97 14.83
C ASP A 300 -14.08 4.00 15.93
N ASP A 301 -14.04 2.68 15.70
CA ASP A 301 -14.45 1.68 16.69
C ASP A 301 -13.47 1.67 17.88
N PRO A 302 -13.93 2.01 19.10
CA PRO A 302 -13.07 2.08 20.28
C PRO A 302 -12.41 0.74 20.63
N ALA A 303 -13.09 -0.38 20.37
CA ALA A 303 -12.57 -1.72 20.66
C ALA A 303 -11.48 -2.11 19.65
N VAL A 304 -11.57 -1.68 18.39
CA VAL A 304 -10.52 -1.85 17.39
C VAL A 304 -9.30 -1.00 17.78
N ARG A 305 -9.50 0.27 18.13
CA ARG A 305 -8.42 1.17 18.58
C ARG A 305 -7.69 0.65 19.81
N ALA A 306 -8.42 0.21 20.80
CA ALA A 306 -7.84 -0.29 22.06
C ALA A 306 -7.02 -1.58 21.85
N ARG A 307 -7.45 -2.47 20.95
CA ARG A 307 -6.74 -3.73 20.66
C ARG A 307 -5.55 -3.57 19.72
N ASN A 308 -5.46 -2.45 19.00
CA ASN A 308 -4.42 -2.20 18.01
C ASN A 308 -3.57 -0.99 18.38
N PRO A 309 -2.67 -1.08 19.39
CA PRO A 309 -1.79 0.04 19.77
C PRO A 309 -0.88 0.49 18.63
N GLY A 310 -0.61 -0.39 17.66
CA GLY A 310 0.09 -0.10 16.41
C GLY A 310 -0.77 0.55 15.32
N MET A 311 -2.01 0.96 15.62
CA MET A 311 -2.88 1.62 14.65
C MET A 311 -2.40 3.05 14.39
N VAL A 312 -2.00 3.33 13.14
CA VAL A 312 -1.48 4.64 12.72
C VAL A 312 -2.44 5.78 13.05
N ALA A 313 -3.75 5.56 12.88
CA ALA A 313 -4.78 6.55 13.19
C ALA A 313 -4.79 7.02 14.66
N ASN A 314 -4.21 6.25 15.60
CA ASN A 314 -4.09 6.66 17.01
C ASN A 314 -2.94 7.63 17.26
N HIS A 315 -2.04 7.83 16.29
CA HIS A 315 -0.79 8.58 16.45
C HIS A 315 -0.52 9.54 15.28
N ALA A 316 -1.50 9.76 14.42
CA ALA A 316 -1.34 10.58 13.22
C ALA A 316 -0.99 12.04 13.52
N GLU A 317 -1.40 12.57 14.68
CA GLU A 317 -1.13 13.93 15.11
C GLU A 317 0.35 14.20 15.44
N VAL A 318 1.11 13.16 15.76
CA VAL A 318 2.56 13.27 16.07
C VAL A 318 3.45 12.80 14.93
N GLY A 319 2.85 12.31 13.85
CA GLY A 319 3.54 11.75 12.69
C GLY A 319 3.55 12.68 11.47
N LEU A 320 4.48 12.42 10.55
CA LEU A 320 4.50 13.05 9.24
C LEU A 320 3.60 12.29 8.27
N SER A 321 2.55 12.94 7.78
CA SER A 321 1.79 12.43 6.63
C SER A 321 2.63 12.55 5.36
N ILE A 322 2.81 11.45 4.64
CA ILE A 322 3.52 11.45 3.37
C ILE A 322 2.65 12.20 2.34
N SER A 323 3.22 13.28 1.76
CA SER A 323 2.50 14.10 0.77
C SER A 323 2.42 13.37 -0.57
N THR A 324 1.20 13.01 -0.94
CA THR A 324 0.90 12.43 -2.26
C THR A 324 1.24 13.41 -3.37
N GLU A 325 0.84 14.68 -3.22
CA GLU A 325 1.07 15.74 -4.21
C GLU A 325 2.56 15.92 -4.48
N PHE A 326 3.37 15.98 -3.42
CA PHE A 326 4.83 16.09 -3.56
C PHE A 326 5.41 14.90 -4.34
N TRP A 327 5.04 13.67 -3.98
CA TRP A 327 5.59 12.47 -4.63
C TRP A 327 5.03 12.25 -6.06
N VAL A 328 3.87 12.77 -6.37
CA VAL A 328 3.37 12.84 -7.76
C VAL A 328 4.22 13.78 -8.60
N GLU A 329 4.56 14.96 -8.06
CA GLU A 329 5.29 15.99 -8.79
C GLU A 329 6.80 15.69 -8.94
N TYR A 330 7.45 15.29 -7.82
CA TYR A 330 8.93 15.16 -7.77
C TYR A 330 9.42 13.71 -7.77
N GLY A 331 8.53 12.74 -7.60
CA GLY A 331 8.90 11.35 -7.28
C GLY A 331 9.78 10.69 -8.34
N GLU A 332 9.49 10.87 -9.62
CA GLU A 332 10.25 10.24 -10.70
C GLU A 332 11.71 10.73 -10.76
N ASP A 333 11.92 12.03 -10.64
CA ASP A 333 13.28 12.61 -10.69
C ASP A 333 14.06 12.28 -9.40
N LEU A 334 13.39 12.27 -8.25
CA LEU A 334 13.99 11.87 -6.99
C LEU A 334 14.35 10.39 -6.98
N GLU A 335 13.55 9.52 -7.59
CA GLU A 335 13.86 8.09 -7.74
C GLU A 335 15.12 7.88 -8.61
N LYS A 336 15.21 8.55 -9.76
CA LYS A 336 16.40 8.52 -10.62
C LYS A 336 17.64 9.00 -9.87
N ARG A 337 17.50 10.13 -9.15
CA ARG A 337 18.59 10.71 -8.37
C ARG A 337 19.02 9.82 -7.22
N PHE A 338 18.06 9.23 -6.50
CA PHE A 338 18.32 8.31 -5.37
C PHE A 338 19.06 7.07 -5.85
N ASN A 339 18.61 6.44 -6.94
CA ASN A 339 19.26 5.27 -7.51
C ASN A 339 20.70 5.57 -7.94
N ALA A 340 20.94 6.70 -8.57
CA ALA A 340 22.29 7.15 -8.94
C ALA A 340 23.17 7.45 -7.72
N TRP A 341 22.60 7.99 -6.64
CA TRP A 341 23.29 8.24 -5.38
C TRP A 341 23.60 6.94 -4.63
N ALA A 342 22.64 6.01 -4.55
CA ALA A 342 22.78 4.75 -3.83
C ALA A 342 23.80 3.82 -4.48
N ALA A 343 23.99 3.90 -5.79
CA ALA A 343 24.95 3.09 -6.56
C ALA A 343 26.42 3.51 -6.40
N ARG A 344 26.69 4.71 -5.89
CA ARG A 344 28.05 5.23 -5.57
C ARG A 344 28.48 4.80 -4.20
#